data_9491dc45edcf605e8e0cc08bb5410f79
#
_entry.id   9491dc45edcf605e8e0cc08bb5410f79
#
_cell.length_a   1.000
_cell.length_b   1.000
_cell.length_c   1.000
_cell.angle_alpha   90.00
_cell.angle_beta   90.00
_cell.angle_gamma   90.00
#
_symmetry.space_group_name_H-M   'P 1'
#
loop_
_entity.id
_entity.type
_entity.pdbx_description
1 polymer ?
#
loop_
_entity_poly.entity_id
_entity_poly.type
_entity_poly.pdbx_seq_one_letter_code
_entity_poly.pdbx_strand_id
1 'polypeptide(L)'
;MSTTVGLDLEVHRRELTGYCYRMLGSSFEAEDAVQETMVRAWRAADSFEGRSALKSWLYRIATNVCLDMLRGSQRRARPMDLGPSSTADTVLAPGLPENTWITPVQDDRVLAPDADPAELTEYRETIRLAFVAALQHLPPRQRAVLILREVLRWQASEVAELLETSVGSVNSALQRARATLEEVELDTTDLSPADPKQQELLTRYVDAFERYDIDSLVSLLHDEVKFCMPPYPMWLSGPLEVGRWMLGPGAGCRGSRMLATSANGCAAFGQYRPASPGVHEPWSLQVLEISDGRITGLHNFLGPELFEAFGLPARLFD
;
A
#
# COMPACT_ATOMS: atom_id res chain seq x y z
N MET A 1 -42.64 16.15 7.80
CA MET A 1 -41.67 15.44 8.66
C MET A 1 -40.98 14.41 7.77
N SER A 2 -39.85 14.79 7.15
CA SER A 2 -39.07 13.89 6.31
C SER A 2 -38.36 12.88 7.22
N THR A 3 -38.73 11.62 7.07
CA THR A 3 -38.01 10.51 7.71
C THR A 3 -36.67 10.41 7.00
N THR A 4 -35.63 11.00 7.57
CA THR A 4 -34.25 10.78 7.14
C THR A 4 -34.00 9.27 7.38
N VAL A 5 -34.11 8.48 6.32
CA VAL A 5 -33.63 7.12 6.33
C VAL A 5 -32.13 7.23 6.60
N GLY A 6 -31.70 6.85 7.80
CA GLY A 6 -30.31 6.88 8.17
C GLY A 6 -29.54 5.95 7.24
N LEU A 7 -28.94 6.52 6.18
CA LEU A 7 -28.06 5.77 5.30
C LEU A 7 -26.86 5.33 6.13
N ASP A 8 -26.70 4.02 6.32
CA ASP A 8 -25.52 3.48 6.99
C ASP A 8 -24.34 3.53 6.02
N LEU A 9 -23.68 4.70 5.99
CA LEU A 9 -22.54 4.95 5.10
C LEU A 9 -21.27 4.23 5.59
N GLU A 10 -21.17 3.96 6.89
CA GLU A 10 -19.97 3.37 7.50
C GLU A 10 -19.72 1.93 7.04
N VAL A 11 -20.74 1.17 6.69
CA VAL A 11 -20.59 -0.19 6.14
C VAL A 11 -19.77 -0.19 4.83
N HIS A 12 -19.74 0.93 4.12
CA HIS A 12 -19.00 1.08 2.87
C HIS A 12 -17.58 1.64 3.05
N ARG A 13 -17.20 2.10 4.26
CA ARG A 13 -15.91 2.76 4.50
C ARG A 13 -14.73 1.93 4.00
N ARG A 14 -14.67 0.66 4.39
CA ARG A 14 -13.54 -0.23 4.07
C ARG A 14 -13.35 -0.43 2.57
N GLU A 15 -14.42 -0.73 1.84
CA GLU A 15 -14.34 -0.93 0.39
C GLU A 15 -13.98 0.37 -0.36
N LEU A 16 -14.48 1.52 0.12
CA LEU A 16 -14.13 2.84 -0.42
C LEU A 16 -12.68 3.19 -0.12
N THR A 17 -12.16 2.86 1.08
CA THR A 17 -10.74 3.04 1.41
C THR A 17 -9.86 2.24 0.46
N GLY A 18 -10.19 0.98 0.21
CA GLY A 18 -9.47 0.16 -0.75
C GLY A 18 -9.51 0.70 -2.18
N TYR A 19 -10.64 1.27 -2.60
CA TYR A 19 -10.77 1.92 -3.89
C TYR A 19 -9.92 3.21 -3.98
N CYS A 20 -10.08 4.12 -3.00
CA CYS A 20 -9.34 5.38 -2.96
C CYS A 20 -7.84 5.15 -2.86
N TYR A 21 -7.39 4.14 -2.09
CA TYR A 21 -5.99 3.77 -2.00
C TYR A 21 -5.40 3.37 -3.36
N ARG A 22 -6.08 2.52 -4.12
CA ARG A 22 -5.64 2.16 -5.48
C ARG A 22 -5.62 3.36 -6.43
N MET A 23 -6.56 4.30 -6.25
CA MET A 23 -6.61 5.53 -7.03
C MET A 23 -5.44 6.47 -6.71
N LEU A 24 -5.13 6.68 -5.43
CA LEU A 24 -4.25 7.75 -4.95
C LEU A 24 -2.82 7.27 -4.63
N GLY A 25 -2.63 5.99 -4.26
CA GLY A 25 -1.33 5.44 -3.88
C GLY A 25 -0.81 5.93 -2.51
N SER A 26 -1.68 6.53 -1.69
CA SER A 26 -1.37 6.98 -0.34
C SER A 26 -2.49 6.59 0.61
N SER A 27 -2.14 5.96 1.73
CA SER A 27 -3.10 5.60 2.77
C SER A 27 -3.72 6.84 3.44
N PHE A 28 -2.95 7.88 3.62
CA PHE A 28 -3.42 9.15 4.19
C PHE A 28 -4.39 9.87 3.25
N GLU A 29 -4.00 10.05 1.98
CA GLU A 29 -4.91 10.66 1.00
C GLU A 29 -6.17 9.79 0.73
N ALA A 30 -6.05 8.48 0.84
CA ALA A 30 -7.22 7.59 0.73
C ALA A 30 -8.20 7.81 1.87
N GLU A 31 -7.72 7.96 3.10
CA GLU A 31 -8.56 8.28 4.26
C GLU A 31 -9.24 9.65 4.10
N ASP A 32 -8.49 10.68 3.67
CA ASP A 32 -9.03 12.01 3.37
C ASP A 32 -10.12 11.96 2.28
N ALA A 33 -9.86 11.20 1.20
CA ALA A 33 -10.84 11.03 0.12
C ALA A 33 -12.11 10.32 0.58
N VAL A 34 -11.98 9.31 1.43
CA VAL A 34 -13.14 8.61 2.02
C VAL A 34 -13.91 9.55 2.93
N GLN A 35 -13.23 10.29 3.79
CA GLN A 35 -13.88 11.25 4.68
C GLN A 35 -14.64 12.32 3.90
N GLU A 36 -14.04 12.91 2.87
CA GLU A 36 -14.71 13.87 1.99
C GLU A 36 -15.89 13.23 1.25
N THR A 37 -15.74 11.98 0.81
CA THR A 37 -16.85 11.22 0.20
C THR A 37 -18.03 11.07 1.16
N MET A 38 -17.78 10.69 2.41
CA MET A 38 -18.82 10.55 3.44
C MET A 38 -19.50 11.89 3.75
N VAL A 39 -18.75 12.98 3.83
CA VAL A 39 -19.29 14.33 4.04
C VAL A 39 -20.17 14.77 2.87
N ARG A 40 -19.72 14.55 1.61
CA ARG A 40 -20.52 14.87 0.43
C ARG A 40 -21.78 14.01 0.34
N ALA A 41 -21.67 12.71 0.65
CA ALA A 41 -22.80 11.79 0.69
C ALA A 41 -23.82 12.21 1.76
N TRP A 42 -23.37 12.54 2.95
CA TRP A 42 -24.25 13.01 4.03
C TRP A 42 -24.99 14.29 3.65
N ARG A 43 -24.31 15.27 3.07
CA ARG A 43 -24.92 16.53 2.63
C ARG A 43 -25.92 16.34 1.50
N ALA A 44 -25.73 15.34 0.67
CA ALA A 44 -26.59 15.04 -0.48
C ALA A 44 -27.62 13.92 -0.19
N ALA A 45 -27.70 13.42 1.06
CA ALA A 45 -28.57 12.30 1.43
C ALA A 45 -30.06 12.54 1.10
N ASP A 46 -30.54 13.76 1.34
CA ASP A 46 -31.94 14.13 1.04
C ASP A 46 -32.24 14.16 -0.48
N SER A 47 -31.21 14.28 -1.32
CA SER A 47 -31.32 14.26 -2.78
C SER A 47 -31.10 12.86 -3.38
N PHE A 48 -30.77 11.88 -2.55
CA PHE A 48 -30.60 10.50 -2.98
C PHE A 48 -31.99 9.87 -3.24
N GLU A 49 -32.39 9.81 -4.50
CA GLU A 49 -33.70 9.33 -4.93
C GLU A 49 -33.79 7.79 -5.02
N GLY A 50 -32.75 7.05 -4.64
CA GLY A 50 -32.74 5.60 -4.71
C GLY A 50 -32.78 5.02 -6.14
N ARG A 51 -32.53 5.85 -7.17
CA ARG A 51 -32.52 5.41 -8.59
C ARG A 51 -31.34 4.50 -8.92
N SER A 52 -30.24 4.61 -8.17
CA SER A 52 -29.08 3.71 -8.23
C SER A 52 -28.89 3.05 -6.88
N ALA A 53 -28.19 1.92 -6.85
CA ALA A 53 -27.75 1.35 -5.57
C ALA A 53 -26.89 2.36 -4.80
N LEU A 54 -27.06 2.41 -3.48
CA LEU A 54 -26.27 3.30 -2.59
C LEU A 54 -24.77 3.18 -2.87
N LYS A 55 -24.28 1.96 -3.04
CA LYS A 55 -22.90 1.65 -3.39
C LYS A 55 -22.45 2.40 -4.65
N SER A 56 -23.21 2.31 -5.75
CA SER A 56 -22.85 2.98 -7.02
C SER A 56 -22.79 4.50 -6.87
N TRP A 57 -23.70 5.07 -6.08
CA TRP A 57 -23.70 6.49 -5.79
C TRP A 57 -22.49 6.92 -4.98
N LEU A 58 -22.11 6.17 -3.93
CA LEU A 58 -20.91 6.44 -3.14
C LEU A 58 -19.63 6.34 -3.98
N TYR A 59 -19.52 5.33 -4.84
CA TYR A 59 -18.36 5.20 -5.74
C TYR A 59 -18.29 6.34 -6.76
N ARG A 60 -19.41 6.89 -7.22
CA ARG A 60 -19.42 8.08 -8.07
C ARG A 60 -18.82 9.28 -7.33
N ILE A 61 -19.24 9.51 -6.08
CA ILE A 61 -18.68 10.59 -5.25
C ILE A 61 -17.19 10.38 -5.02
N ALA A 62 -16.78 9.19 -4.58
CA ALA A 62 -15.38 8.83 -4.30
C ALA A 62 -14.50 9.00 -5.55
N THR A 63 -14.99 8.57 -6.72
CA THR A 63 -14.26 8.74 -7.98
C THR A 63 -14.01 10.22 -8.28
N ASN A 64 -15.04 11.05 -8.15
CA ASN A 64 -14.90 12.49 -8.39
C ASN A 64 -13.94 13.13 -7.39
N VAL A 65 -14.00 12.77 -6.10
CA VAL A 65 -13.04 13.24 -5.08
C VAL A 65 -11.61 12.85 -5.48
N CYS A 66 -11.36 11.58 -5.79
CA CYS A 66 -10.03 11.12 -6.21
C CYS A 66 -9.54 11.82 -7.48
N LEU A 67 -10.41 12.01 -8.48
CA LEU A 67 -10.05 12.71 -9.71
C LEU A 67 -9.73 14.20 -9.44
N ASP A 68 -10.44 14.83 -8.51
CA ASP A 68 -10.14 16.22 -8.10
C ASP A 68 -8.78 16.31 -7.40
N MET A 69 -8.49 15.40 -6.46
CA MET A 69 -7.20 15.33 -5.75
C MET A 69 -6.01 15.06 -6.69
N LEU A 70 -6.23 14.30 -7.76
CA LEU A 70 -5.20 13.98 -8.76
C LEU A 70 -4.95 15.09 -9.78
N ARG A 71 -5.73 16.16 -9.78
CA ARG A 71 -5.51 17.31 -10.70
C ARG A 71 -4.23 18.05 -10.32
N GLY A 72 -3.24 18.01 -11.21
CA GLY A 72 -1.96 18.69 -11.01
C GLY A 72 -1.02 18.01 -10.01
N SER A 73 -1.39 16.85 -9.46
CA SER A 73 -0.50 16.07 -8.60
C SER A 73 0.56 15.34 -9.41
N GLN A 74 1.75 15.14 -8.80
CA GLN A 74 2.79 14.29 -9.37
C GLN A 74 2.41 12.81 -9.20
N ARG A 75 2.94 11.97 -10.11
CA ARG A 75 2.80 10.52 -9.99
C ARG A 75 3.58 10.03 -8.77
N ARG A 76 2.93 9.26 -7.89
CA ARG A 76 3.60 8.57 -6.80
C ARG A 76 4.42 7.39 -7.34
N ALA A 77 5.53 7.10 -6.66
CA ALA A 77 6.49 6.10 -7.09
C ALA A 77 7.11 5.36 -5.89
N ARG A 78 7.74 4.21 -6.17
CA ARG A 78 8.70 3.57 -5.27
C ARG A 78 10.11 4.04 -5.65
N PRO A 79 11.13 3.93 -4.78
CA PRO A 79 12.50 4.31 -5.15
C PRO A 79 13.02 3.63 -6.42
N MET A 80 12.72 2.35 -6.64
CA MET A 80 13.13 1.61 -7.84
C MET A 80 12.45 2.10 -9.13
N ASP A 81 11.35 2.82 -9.04
CA ASP A 81 10.66 3.41 -10.20
C ASP A 81 11.30 4.75 -10.63
N LEU A 82 12.20 5.32 -9.81
CA LEU A 82 12.82 6.64 -10.05
C LEU A 82 14.23 6.56 -10.65
N GLY A 83 14.93 5.43 -10.49
CA GLY A 83 16.29 5.30 -10.99
C GLY A 83 16.93 3.95 -10.67
N PRO A 84 18.18 3.75 -11.12
CA PRO A 84 18.91 2.51 -10.90
C PRO A 84 19.22 2.28 -9.41
N SER A 85 19.59 1.03 -9.07
CA SER A 85 20.04 0.68 -7.72
C SER A 85 21.32 1.45 -7.34
N SER A 86 21.38 1.80 -6.07
CA SER A 86 22.55 2.39 -5.43
C SER A 86 23.47 1.30 -4.84
N THR A 87 24.60 1.69 -4.30
CA THR A 87 25.47 0.84 -3.47
C THR A 87 25.37 1.24 -2.00
N ALA A 88 25.80 0.38 -1.10
CA ALA A 88 25.80 0.64 0.34
C ALA A 88 26.66 1.86 0.74
N ASP A 89 27.63 2.23 -0.08
CA ASP A 89 28.51 3.40 0.14
C ASP A 89 27.90 4.72 -0.39
N THR A 90 26.72 4.67 -1.00
CA THR A 90 26.06 5.84 -1.56
C THR A 90 25.66 6.80 -0.44
N VAL A 91 26.11 8.05 -0.55
CA VAL A 91 25.68 9.11 0.37
C VAL A 91 24.20 9.37 0.14
N LEU A 92 23.41 9.32 1.22
CA LEU A 92 21.97 9.58 1.13
C LEU A 92 21.72 11.01 0.64
N ALA A 93 21.04 11.12 -0.49
CA ALA A 93 20.49 12.40 -0.92
C ALA A 93 19.42 12.88 0.08
N PRO A 94 19.07 14.17 0.09
CA PRO A 94 17.92 14.64 0.84
C PRO A 94 16.66 13.86 0.49
N GLY A 95 15.80 13.63 1.47
CA GLY A 95 14.49 12.99 1.25
C GLY A 95 13.66 13.81 0.26
N LEU A 96 12.93 13.12 -0.60
CA LEU A 96 11.95 13.74 -1.49
C LEU A 96 10.63 14.00 -0.75
N PRO A 97 9.81 14.93 -1.24
CA PRO A 97 8.52 15.24 -0.63
C PRO A 97 7.62 14.00 -0.48
N GLU A 98 6.80 13.98 0.56
CA GLU A 98 5.91 12.87 0.90
C GLU A 98 4.98 12.47 -0.26
N ASN A 99 4.47 13.44 -1.01
CA ASN A 99 3.62 13.22 -2.17
C ASN A 99 4.31 12.54 -3.36
N THR A 100 5.63 12.31 -3.28
CA THR A 100 6.38 11.50 -4.25
C THR A 100 6.15 10.02 -4.06
N TRP A 101 5.83 9.58 -2.84
CA TRP A 101 5.90 8.19 -2.45
C TRP A 101 4.54 7.51 -2.38
N ILE A 102 4.52 6.24 -2.77
CA ILE A 102 3.44 5.34 -2.37
C ILE A 102 3.64 5.07 -0.88
N THR A 103 2.58 5.23 -0.10
CA THR A 103 2.60 4.90 1.34
C THR A 103 1.87 3.58 1.59
N PRO A 104 2.30 2.77 2.56
CA PRO A 104 1.64 1.51 2.86
C PRO A 104 0.25 1.71 3.46
N VAL A 105 -0.63 0.73 3.26
CA VAL A 105 -1.96 0.67 3.87
C VAL A 105 -2.08 -0.58 4.73
N GLN A 106 -2.66 -0.44 5.92
CA GLN A 106 -2.93 -1.56 6.81
C GLN A 106 -4.02 -2.46 6.23
N ASP A 107 -3.82 -3.78 6.27
CA ASP A 107 -4.71 -4.75 5.62
C ASP A 107 -6.14 -4.69 6.12
N ASP A 108 -6.35 -4.59 7.42
CA ASP A 108 -7.68 -4.58 8.04
C ASP A 108 -8.50 -3.32 7.72
N ARG A 109 -7.88 -2.26 7.22
CA ARG A 109 -8.57 -1.08 6.71
C ARG A 109 -9.15 -1.25 5.31
N VAL A 110 -8.65 -2.22 4.54
CA VAL A 110 -9.01 -2.39 3.12
C VAL A 110 -9.50 -3.79 2.77
N LEU A 111 -9.15 -4.81 3.57
CA LEU A 111 -9.57 -6.20 3.38
C LEU A 111 -10.73 -6.54 4.31
N ALA A 112 -11.76 -7.18 3.78
CA ALA A 112 -12.86 -7.66 4.60
C ALA A 112 -12.42 -8.94 5.36
N PRO A 113 -12.55 -9.01 6.69
CA PRO A 113 -12.10 -10.17 7.48
C PRO A 113 -12.91 -11.44 7.17
N ASP A 114 -14.16 -11.29 6.73
CA ASP A 114 -15.10 -12.37 6.48
C ASP A 114 -15.21 -12.74 4.99
N ALA A 115 -14.32 -12.23 4.12
CA ALA A 115 -14.33 -12.56 2.70
C ALA A 115 -13.83 -14.00 2.46
N ASP A 116 -14.31 -14.61 1.37
CA ASP A 116 -13.81 -15.91 0.93
C ASP A 116 -12.28 -15.91 0.76
N PRO A 117 -11.55 -16.96 1.18
CA PRO A 117 -10.09 -17.01 1.06
C PRO A 117 -9.56 -16.75 -0.36
N ALA A 118 -10.28 -17.19 -1.40
CA ALA A 118 -9.88 -16.94 -2.78
C ALA A 118 -10.06 -15.46 -3.15
N GLU A 119 -11.17 -14.84 -2.72
CA GLU A 119 -11.40 -13.40 -2.89
C GLU A 119 -10.34 -12.58 -2.13
N LEU A 120 -10.02 -12.97 -0.90
CA LEU A 120 -8.96 -12.32 -0.12
C LEU A 120 -7.60 -12.35 -0.83
N THR A 121 -7.27 -13.47 -1.48
CA THR A 121 -6.03 -13.60 -2.25
C THR A 121 -6.03 -12.63 -3.43
N GLU A 122 -7.10 -12.61 -4.23
CA GLU A 122 -7.22 -11.63 -5.34
C GLU A 122 -7.16 -10.18 -4.83
N TYR A 123 -7.82 -9.87 -3.71
CA TYR A 123 -7.79 -8.52 -3.12
C TYR A 123 -6.38 -8.11 -2.67
N ARG A 124 -5.64 -9.02 -2.02
CA ARG A 124 -4.25 -8.79 -1.60
C ARG A 124 -3.36 -8.44 -2.79
N GLU A 125 -3.46 -9.18 -3.90
CA GLU A 125 -2.72 -8.87 -5.12
C GLU A 125 -2.95 -7.43 -5.58
N THR A 126 -4.17 -6.94 -5.49
CA THR A 126 -4.55 -5.61 -5.99
C THR A 126 -4.19 -4.45 -5.07
N ILE A 127 -3.73 -4.71 -3.85
CA ILE A 127 -3.23 -3.69 -2.92
C ILE A 127 -1.71 -3.75 -2.73
N ARG A 128 -1.01 -4.71 -3.34
CA ARG A 128 0.44 -4.81 -3.29
C ARG A 128 1.11 -3.51 -3.74
N LEU A 129 2.22 -3.16 -3.10
CA LEU A 129 2.97 -1.95 -3.44
C LEU A 129 3.35 -1.88 -4.93
N ALA A 130 3.78 -3.02 -5.50
CA ALA A 130 4.10 -3.12 -6.93
C ALA A 130 2.89 -2.84 -7.83
N PHE A 131 1.72 -3.42 -7.52
CA PHE A 131 0.50 -3.18 -8.30
C PHE A 131 0.00 -1.75 -8.15
N VAL A 132 -0.01 -1.20 -6.93
CA VAL A 132 -0.40 0.19 -6.69
C VAL A 132 0.56 1.16 -7.41
N ALA A 133 1.87 0.86 -7.45
CA ALA A 133 2.85 1.61 -8.23
C ALA A 133 2.55 1.56 -9.73
N ALA A 134 2.26 0.37 -10.26
CA ALA A 134 1.88 0.20 -11.66
C ALA A 134 0.64 1.02 -12.04
N LEU A 135 -0.37 1.04 -11.16
CA LEU A 135 -1.57 1.86 -11.38
C LEU A 135 -1.25 3.35 -11.52
N GLN A 136 -0.17 3.85 -10.85
CA GLN A 136 0.19 5.27 -10.95
C GLN A 136 0.71 5.66 -12.35
N HIS A 137 1.07 4.70 -13.22
CA HIS A 137 1.41 4.97 -14.61
C HIS A 137 0.19 5.30 -15.48
N LEU A 138 -1.01 4.95 -15.02
CA LEU A 138 -2.25 5.19 -15.77
C LEU A 138 -2.76 6.62 -15.57
N PRO A 139 -3.26 7.27 -16.64
CA PRO A 139 -4.06 8.47 -16.49
C PRO A 139 -5.23 8.23 -15.51
N PRO A 140 -5.60 9.20 -14.64
CA PRO A 140 -6.56 8.99 -13.55
C PRO A 140 -7.89 8.34 -13.97
N ARG A 141 -8.48 8.75 -15.11
CA ARG A 141 -9.72 8.12 -15.62
C ARG A 141 -9.53 6.69 -16.10
N GLN A 142 -8.40 6.36 -16.72
CA GLN A 142 -8.11 4.98 -17.14
C GLN A 142 -7.86 4.09 -15.91
N ARG A 143 -7.21 4.62 -14.88
CA ARG A 143 -7.01 3.96 -13.58
C ARG A 143 -8.36 3.64 -12.93
N ALA A 144 -9.28 4.61 -12.85
CA ALA A 144 -10.63 4.38 -12.33
C ALA A 144 -11.37 3.28 -13.09
N VAL A 145 -11.34 3.32 -14.43
CA VAL A 145 -11.96 2.29 -15.28
C VAL A 145 -11.36 0.90 -14.98
N LEU A 146 -10.05 0.79 -14.92
CA LEU A 146 -9.38 -0.49 -14.65
C LEU A 146 -9.76 -1.04 -13.27
N ILE A 147 -9.71 -0.22 -12.22
CA ILE A 147 -10.06 -0.65 -10.87
C ILE A 147 -11.53 -1.11 -10.81
N LEU A 148 -12.46 -0.32 -11.34
CA LEU A 148 -13.88 -0.67 -11.35
C LEU A 148 -14.15 -1.95 -12.13
N ARG A 149 -13.53 -2.13 -13.29
CA ARG A 149 -13.76 -3.27 -14.20
C ARG A 149 -13.05 -4.56 -13.75
N GLU A 150 -11.76 -4.47 -13.42
CA GLU A 150 -10.93 -5.66 -13.18
C GLU A 150 -10.88 -6.04 -11.69
N VAL A 151 -10.79 -5.05 -10.81
CA VAL A 151 -10.70 -5.32 -9.36
C VAL A 151 -12.08 -5.49 -8.75
N LEU A 152 -13.00 -4.57 -9.03
CA LEU A 152 -14.34 -4.56 -8.43
C LEU A 152 -15.40 -5.30 -9.28
N ARG A 153 -15.03 -5.79 -10.46
CA ARG A 153 -15.87 -6.63 -11.34
C ARG A 153 -17.17 -5.98 -11.80
N TRP A 154 -17.23 -4.64 -11.85
CA TRP A 154 -18.42 -3.93 -12.31
C TRP A 154 -18.63 -4.12 -13.82
N GLN A 155 -19.90 -4.06 -14.26
CA GLN A 155 -20.23 -4.12 -15.68
C GLN A 155 -19.80 -2.83 -16.40
N ALA A 156 -19.48 -2.93 -17.70
CA ALA A 156 -19.07 -1.76 -18.48
C ALA A 156 -20.17 -0.68 -18.54
N SER A 157 -21.44 -1.06 -18.49
CA SER A 157 -22.58 -0.15 -18.43
C SER A 157 -22.65 0.63 -17.11
N GLU A 158 -22.37 -0.02 -15.98
CA GLU A 158 -22.34 0.61 -14.65
C GLU A 158 -21.21 1.62 -14.56
N VAL A 159 -20.02 1.26 -15.07
CA VAL A 159 -18.85 2.16 -15.13
C VAL A 159 -19.12 3.33 -16.06
N ALA A 160 -19.78 3.11 -17.20
CA ALA A 160 -20.14 4.16 -18.14
C ALA A 160 -21.11 5.17 -17.51
N GLU A 161 -22.12 4.69 -16.77
CA GLU A 161 -23.05 5.52 -16.02
C GLU A 161 -22.32 6.32 -14.91
N LEU A 162 -21.45 5.64 -14.11
CA LEU A 162 -20.69 6.26 -13.04
C LEU A 162 -19.79 7.40 -13.54
N LEU A 163 -19.09 7.18 -14.68
CA LEU A 163 -18.13 8.14 -15.24
C LEU A 163 -18.78 9.12 -16.25
N GLU A 164 -20.10 9.07 -16.42
CA GLU A 164 -20.87 9.89 -17.38
C GLU A 164 -20.27 9.81 -18.79
N THR A 165 -20.10 8.58 -19.29
CA THR A 165 -19.48 8.30 -20.60
C THR A 165 -20.18 7.15 -21.31
N SER A 166 -19.68 6.73 -22.48
CA SER A 166 -20.22 5.58 -23.21
C SER A 166 -19.50 4.28 -22.86
N VAL A 167 -20.20 3.15 -23.01
CA VAL A 167 -19.61 1.79 -22.88
C VAL A 167 -18.41 1.61 -23.81
N GLY A 168 -18.48 2.17 -25.04
CA GLY A 168 -17.35 2.15 -25.97
C GLY A 168 -16.12 2.88 -25.44
N SER A 169 -16.32 4.03 -24.77
CA SER A 169 -15.24 4.78 -24.12
C SER A 169 -14.63 4.01 -22.95
N VAL A 170 -15.46 3.33 -22.13
CA VAL A 170 -15.00 2.46 -21.04
C VAL A 170 -14.13 1.33 -21.57
N ASN A 171 -14.60 0.61 -22.60
CA ASN A 171 -13.83 -0.50 -23.19
C ASN A 171 -12.51 -0.03 -23.79
N SER A 172 -12.50 1.11 -24.50
CA SER A 172 -11.28 1.71 -25.06
C SER A 172 -10.30 2.17 -23.97
N ALA A 173 -10.80 2.72 -22.86
CA ALA A 173 -9.97 3.12 -21.72
C ALA A 173 -9.37 1.89 -21.04
N LEU A 174 -10.15 0.82 -20.83
CA LEU A 174 -9.68 -0.43 -20.26
C LEU A 174 -8.58 -1.08 -21.12
N GLN A 175 -8.78 -1.13 -22.44
CA GLN A 175 -7.77 -1.68 -23.34
C GLN A 175 -6.45 -0.92 -23.26
N ARG A 176 -6.49 0.42 -23.25
CA ARG A 176 -5.27 1.24 -23.07
C ARG A 176 -4.62 1.03 -21.71
N ALA A 177 -5.43 0.93 -20.66
CA ALA A 177 -4.91 0.67 -19.31
C ALA A 177 -4.18 -0.67 -19.22
N ARG A 178 -4.75 -1.73 -19.80
CA ARG A 178 -4.10 -3.05 -19.86
C ARG A 178 -2.78 -2.99 -20.62
N ALA A 179 -2.76 -2.39 -21.82
CA ALA A 179 -1.54 -2.25 -22.62
C ALA A 179 -0.43 -1.52 -21.84
N THR A 180 -0.77 -0.45 -21.09
CA THR A 180 0.21 0.25 -20.26
C THR A 180 0.72 -0.63 -19.11
N LEU A 181 -0.13 -1.45 -18.48
CA LEU A 181 0.31 -2.33 -17.39
C LEU A 181 1.11 -3.54 -17.89
N GLU A 182 0.89 -4.02 -19.09
CA GLU A 182 1.70 -5.09 -19.71
C GLU A 182 3.16 -4.68 -19.92
N GLU A 183 3.44 -3.38 -20.02
CA GLU A 183 4.80 -2.83 -20.11
C GLU A 183 5.51 -2.74 -18.75
N VAL A 184 4.78 -2.93 -17.65
CA VAL A 184 5.31 -2.84 -16.28
C VAL A 184 5.56 -4.24 -15.74
N GLU A 185 6.82 -4.56 -15.44
CA GLU A 185 7.15 -5.80 -14.75
C GLU A 185 6.62 -5.77 -13.32
N LEU A 186 5.68 -6.67 -13.02
CA LEU A 186 5.18 -6.87 -11.66
C LEU A 186 5.97 -7.98 -10.99
N ASP A 187 6.58 -7.68 -9.86
CA ASP A 187 7.24 -8.71 -9.04
C ASP A 187 6.19 -9.70 -8.53
N THR A 188 6.48 -10.99 -8.65
CA THR A 188 5.64 -12.04 -8.07
C THR A 188 5.91 -12.16 -6.57
N THR A 189 4.89 -12.35 -5.77
CA THR A 189 5.00 -12.54 -4.32
C THR A 189 4.02 -13.62 -3.90
N ASP A 190 4.47 -14.54 -3.05
CA ASP A 190 3.60 -15.56 -2.45
C ASP A 190 2.74 -14.91 -1.38
N LEU A 191 1.43 -14.88 -1.61
CA LEU A 191 0.46 -14.26 -0.71
C LEU A 191 -0.26 -15.29 0.15
N SER A 192 0.47 -16.10 0.89
CA SER A 192 -0.11 -17.04 1.82
C SER A 192 0.36 -16.80 3.26
N PRO A 193 -0.15 -15.75 3.96
CA PRO A 193 0.28 -15.43 5.31
C PRO A 193 0.08 -16.56 6.33
N ALA A 194 -0.76 -17.53 6.00
CA ALA A 194 -1.04 -18.70 6.83
C ALA A 194 -0.10 -19.90 6.53
N ASP A 195 0.81 -19.79 5.55
CA ASP A 195 1.76 -20.85 5.26
C ASP A 195 2.77 -21.01 6.42
N PRO A 196 2.86 -22.20 7.04
CA PRO A 196 3.81 -22.46 8.12
C PRO A 196 5.27 -22.15 7.76
N LYS A 197 5.68 -22.37 6.51
CA LYS A 197 7.03 -22.06 6.03
C LYS A 197 7.28 -20.55 6.01
N GLN A 198 6.28 -19.77 5.62
CA GLN A 198 6.36 -18.33 5.64
C GLN A 198 6.45 -17.79 7.07
N GLN A 199 5.67 -18.35 7.99
CA GLN A 199 5.73 -17.98 9.41
C GLN A 199 7.10 -18.33 10.04
N GLU A 200 7.69 -19.48 9.69
CA GLU A 200 9.04 -19.84 10.11
C GLU A 200 10.08 -18.84 9.57
N LEU A 201 9.99 -18.48 8.28
CA LEU A 201 10.86 -17.46 7.67
C LEU A 201 10.77 -16.12 8.41
N LEU A 202 9.56 -15.67 8.70
CA LEU A 202 9.32 -14.40 9.41
C LEU A 202 9.86 -14.45 10.85
N THR A 203 9.69 -15.56 11.54
CA THR A 203 10.26 -15.76 12.89
C THR A 203 11.79 -15.66 12.86
N ARG A 204 12.43 -16.32 11.90
CA ARG A 204 13.89 -16.26 11.70
C ARG A 204 14.35 -14.84 11.34
N TYR A 205 13.56 -14.12 10.52
CA TYR A 205 13.86 -12.74 10.16
C TYR A 205 13.86 -11.82 11.39
N VAL A 206 12.81 -11.87 12.22
CA VAL A 206 12.70 -11.06 13.43
C VAL A 206 13.85 -11.38 14.40
N ASP A 207 14.12 -12.66 14.66
CA ASP A 207 15.19 -13.11 15.53
C ASP A 207 16.58 -12.61 15.06
N ALA A 208 16.89 -12.76 13.77
CA ALA A 208 18.14 -12.28 13.20
C ALA A 208 18.24 -10.75 13.25
N PHE A 209 17.16 -10.04 12.97
CA PHE A 209 17.13 -8.58 13.00
C PHE A 209 17.32 -8.01 14.42
N GLU A 210 16.60 -8.53 15.42
CA GLU A 210 16.69 -8.07 16.81
C GLU A 210 18.07 -8.38 17.43
N ARG A 211 18.64 -9.56 17.17
CA ARG A 211 20.01 -9.91 17.56
C ARG A 211 21.08 -9.18 16.75
N TYR A 212 20.69 -8.55 15.68
CA TYR A 212 21.57 -7.91 14.70
C TYR A 212 22.59 -8.87 14.10
N ASP A 213 22.17 -10.11 13.86
CA ASP A 213 22.92 -11.16 13.18
C ASP A 213 22.75 -11.00 11.66
N ILE A 214 23.61 -10.15 11.08
CA ILE A 214 23.49 -9.76 9.68
C ILE A 214 23.75 -10.93 8.74
N ASP A 215 24.61 -11.85 9.07
CA ASP A 215 24.88 -13.04 8.25
C ASP A 215 23.63 -13.94 8.16
N SER A 216 22.98 -14.19 9.29
CA SER A 216 21.72 -14.92 9.33
C SER A 216 20.61 -14.17 8.57
N LEU A 217 20.49 -12.85 8.73
CA LEU A 217 19.50 -12.04 8.03
C LEU A 217 19.70 -12.10 6.52
N VAL A 218 20.92 -11.92 6.04
CA VAL A 218 21.28 -11.96 4.60
C VAL A 218 20.96 -13.32 3.98
N SER A 219 21.13 -14.42 4.75
CA SER A 219 20.81 -15.78 4.29
C SER A 219 19.33 -16.01 3.96
N LEU A 220 18.42 -15.16 4.48
CA LEU A 220 16.98 -15.23 4.23
C LEU A 220 16.56 -14.48 2.96
N LEU A 221 17.47 -13.67 2.41
CA LEU A 221 17.18 -12.81 1.27
C LEU A 221 17.30 -13.57 -0.05
N HIS A 222 16.48 -13.19 -1.02
CA HIS A 222 16.61 -13.65 -2.39
C HIS A 222 17.80 -12.95 -3.07
N ASP A 223 18.40 -13.58 -4.08
CA ASP A 223 19.57 -13.04 -4.79
C ASP A 223 19.29 -11.66 -5.46
N GLU A 224 18.03 -11.41 -5.84
CA GLU A 224 17.56 -10.17 -6.43
C GLU A 224 16.75 -9.30 -5.46
N VAL A 225 16.94 -9.49 -4.14
CA VAL A 225 16.21 -8.70 -3.13
C VAL A 225 16.33 -7.20 -3.39
N LYS A 226 15.21 -6.49 -3.26
CA LYS A 226 15.15 -5.04 -3.35
C LYS A 226 14.97 -4.45 -1.95
N PHE A 227 15.89 -3.59 -1.54
CA PHE A 227 15.79 -2.86 -0.27
C PHE A 227 15.60 -1.38 -0.56
N CYS A 228 14.60 -0.75 0.01
CA CYS A 228 14.38 0.68 -0.14
C CYS A 228 13.94 1.34 1.17
N MET A 229 14.10 2.68 1.22
CA MET A 229 13.90 3.43 2.45
C MET A 229 13.32 4.84 2.16
N PRO A 230 12.05 4.96 1.70
CA PRO A 230 11.41 6.28 1.60
C PRO A 230 11.47 7.03 2.94
N PRO A 231 11.72 8.35 2.95
CA PRO A 231 11.63 9.30 1.82
C PRO A 231 12.90 9.44 0.96
N TYR A 232 13.89 8.58 1.13
CA TYR A 232 15.10 8.61 0.31
C TYR A 232 14.89 7.91 -1.03
N PRO A 233 15.38 8.47 -2.16
CA PRO A 233 15.28 7.82 -3.48
C PRO A 233 16.24 6.63 -3.62
N MET A 234 17.06 6.36 -2.61
CA MET A 234 18.01 5.26 -2.57
C MET A 234 17.30 3.91 -2.47
N TRP A 235 17.75 2.96 -3.27
CA TRP A 235 17.42 1.54 -3.11
C TRP A 235 18.64 0.66 -3.45
N LEU A 236 18.70 -0.51 -2.84
CA LEU A 236 19.79 -1.47 -2.98
C LEU A 236 19.27 -2.75 -3.62
N SER A 237 20.12 -3.41 -4.41
CA SER A 237 19.82 -4.69 -5.04
C SER A 237 20.81 -5.74 -4.56
N GLY A 238 20.27 -6.87 -4.15
CA GLY A 238 21.00 -8.06 -3.75
C GLY A 238 21.46 -8.08 -2.29
N PRO A 239 21.67 -9.31 -1.74
CA PRO A 239 21.95 -9.54 -0.32
C PRO A 239 23.26 -8.89 0.15
N LEU A 240 24.26 -8.84 -0.73
CA LEU A 240 25.57 -8.26 -0.40
C LEU A 240 25.47 -6.76 -0.07
N GLU A 241 24.75 -5.99 -0.90
CA GLU A 241 24.59 -4.55 -0.67
C GLU A 241 23.71 -4.27 0.55
N VAL A 242 22.68 -5.09 0.78
CA VAL A 242 21.85 -5.00 2.00
C VAL A 242 22.71 -5.28 3.25
N GLY A 243 23.54 -6.34 3.25
CA GLY A 243 24.43 -6.67 4.37
C GLY A 243 25.45 -5.56 4.65
N ARG A 244 26.09 -5.02 3.60
CA ARG A 244 27.02 -3.90 3.72
C ARG A 244 26.35 -2.64 4.29
N TRP A 245 25.14 -2.34 3.82
CA TRP A 245 24.34 -1.25 4.36
C TRP A 245 24.05 -1.42 5.84
N MET A 246 23.57 -2.60 6.26
CA MET A 246 23.27 -2.88 7.65
C MET A 246 24.50 -2.78 8.57
N LEU A 247 25.67 -3.25 8.11
CA LEU A 247 26.91 -3.16 8.88
C LEU A 247 27.53 -1.74 8.87
N GLY A 248 27.18 -0.91 7.90
CA GLY A 248 27.66 0.46 7.72
C GLY A 248 26.63 1.53 8.11
N PRO A 249 26.05 2.27 7.14
CA PRO A 249 25.12 3.38 7.44
C PRO A 249 23.90 2.95 8.23
N GLY A 250 23.41 1.71 8.05
CA GLY A 250 22.28 1.13 8.76
C GLY A 250 22.55 0.67 10.19
N ALA A 251 23.80 0.72 10.67
CA ALA A 251 24.19 0.18 11.98
C ALA A 251 23.43 0.77 13.17
N GLY A 252 22.81 1.95 13.00
CA GLY A 252 21.91 2.54 14.00
C GLY A 252 20.62 1.73 14.26
N CYS A 253 20.36 0.66 13.48
CA CYS A 253 19.25 -0.28 13.75
C CYS A 253 19.59 -1.34 14.81
N ARG A 254 20.84 -1.42 15.26
CA ARG A 254 21.25 -2.39 16.29
C ARG A 254 20.44 -2.18 17.58
N GLY A 255 19.93 -3.29 18.14
CA GLY A 255 19.11 -3.27 19.35
C GLY A 255 17.65 -2.86 19.12
N SER A 256 17.21 -2.76 17.85
CA SER A 256 15.80 -2.52 17.56
C SER A 256 14.91 -3.67 18.02
N ARG A 257 13.65 -3.33 18.31
CA ARG A 257 12.54 -4.28 18.55
C ARG A 257 11.57 -4.24 17.39
N MET A 258 10.98 -5.41 17.10
CA MET A 258 10.07 -5.60 15.98
C MET A 258 8.68 -5.98 16.49
N LEU A 259 7.65 -5.24 16.10
CA LEU A 259 6.26 -5.56 16.42
C LEU A 259 5.50 -5.90 15.13
N ALA A 260 4.94 -7.12 15.08
CA ALA A 260 4.28 -7.63 13.88
C ALA A 260 2.97 -6.87 13.57
N THR A 261 2.73 -6.64 12.30
CA THR A 261 1.49 -6.12 11.71
C THR A 261 1.35 -6.66 10.29
N SER A 262 0.42 -6.13 9.50
CA SER A 262 0.27 -6.45 8.08
C SER A 262 0.03 -5.19 7.25
N ALA A 263 0.57 -5.16 6.05
CA ALA A 263 0.41 -4.05 5.11
C ALA A 263 0.45 -4.53 3.67
N ASN A 264 -0.44 -4.01 2.84
CA ASN A 264 -0.43 -4.27 1.40
C ASN A 264 -0.49 -5.77 1.02
N GLY A 265 -1.20 -6.57 1.83
CA GLY A 265 -1.30 -8.01 1.67
C GLY A 265 -0.04 -8.78 2.06
N CYS A 266 0.96 -8.11 2.63
CA CYS A 266 2.24 -8.66 3.02
C CYS A 266 2.43 -8.64 4.54
N ALA A 267 3.37 -9.45 5.05
CA ALA A 267 3.85 -9.34 6.42
C ALA A 267 4.55 -7.99 6.61
N ALA A 268 4.27 -7.34 7.72
CA ALA A 268 4.90 -6.06 8.05
C ALA A 268 5.28 -5.99 9.52
N PHE A 269 6.22 -5.11 9.85
CA PHE A 269 6.71 -4.92 11.20
C PHE A 269 6.94 -3.44 11.50
N GLY A 270 6.41 -2.98 12.64
CA GLY A 270 6.87 -1.74 13.23
C GLY A 270 8.24 -1.95 13.87
N GLN A 271 9.26 -1.28 13.35
CA GLN A 271 10.60 -1.28 13.91
C GLN A 271 10.76 -0.13 14.90
N TYR A 272 11.20 -0.44 16.12
CA TYR A 272 11.46 0.52 17.17
C TYR A 272 12.95 0.52 17.50
N ARG A 273 13.61 1.67 17.46
CA ARG A 273 15.02 1.83 17.82
C ARG A 273 15.19 2.18 19.30
N PRO A 274 16.31 1.76 19.94
CA PRO A 274 16.68 2.22 21.27
C PRO A 274 16.80 3.76 21.27
N ALA A 275 16.10 4.40 22.22
CA ALA A 275 16.16 5.85 22.43
C ALA A 275 16.79 6.20 23.77
N SER A 276 16.47 5.43 24.82
CA SER A 276 17.07 5.51 26.16
C SER A 276 17.02 4.14 26.81
N PRO A 277 17.68 3.90 27.97
CA PRO A 277 17.65 2.60 28.62
C PRO A 277 16.22 2.11 28.86
N GLY A 278 15.90 0.94 28.33
CA GLY A 278 14.57 0.31 28.42
C GLY A 278 13.45 0.96 27.61
N VAL A 279 13.76 1.91 26.70
CA VAL A 279 12.76 2.61 25.88
C VAL A 279 13.14 2.55 24.40
N HIS A 280 12.20 2.12 23.58
CA HIS A 280 12.34 2.07 22.13
C HIS A 280 11.30 2.98 21.45
N GLU A 281 11.72 3.78 20.49
CA GLU A 281 10.86 4.71 19.74
C GLU A 281 10.63 4.25 18.29
N PRO A 282 9.48 4.58 17.69
CA PRO A 282 9.16 4.29 16.31
C PRO A 282 10.24 4.77 15.35
N TRP A 283 10.64 3.91 14.41
CA TRP A 283 11.65 4.26 13.40
C TRP A 283 11.16 4.03 11.97
N SER A 284 10.78 2.81 11.64
CA SER A 284 10.29 2.48 10.30
C SER A 284 9.20 1.42 10.36
N LEU A 285 8.26 1.51 9.42
CA LEU A 285 7.37 0.40 9.10
C LEU A 285 8.03 -0.40 7.97
N GLN A 286 8.36 -1.66 8.25
CA GLN A 286 8.95 -2.58 7.27
C GLN A 286 7.84 -3.43 6.63
N VAL A 287 7.76 -3.44 5.31
CA VAL A 287 6.89 -4.32 4.53
C VAL A 287 7.75 -5.32 3.78
N LEU A 288 7.46 -6.61 3.93
CA LEU A 288 8.27 -7.71 3.41
C LEU A 288 7.55 -8.40 2.25
N GLU A 289 8.12 -8.36 1.07
CA GLU A 289 7.70 -9.20 -0.05
C GLU A 289 8.46 -10.53 -0.01
N ILE A 290 7.73 -11.63 -0.19
CA ILE A 290 8.26 -13.00 -0.08
C ILE A 290 7.85 -13.76 -1.32
N SER A 291 8.80 -14.48 -1.93
CA SER A 291 8.55 -15.45 -3.00
C SER A 291 9.51 -16.63 -2.87
N ASP A 292 9.05 -17.83 -3.17
CA ASP A 292 9.84 -19.08 -3.10
C ASP A 292 10.53 -19.30 -1.74
N GLY A 293 9.87 -18.88 -0.65
CA GLY A 293 10.39 -19.03 0.71
C GLY A 293 11.58 -18.13 1.03
N ARG A 294 11.81 -17.05 0.27
CA ARG A 294 12.83 -16.03 0.49
C ARG A 294 12.25 -14.63 0.44
N ILE A 295 12.91 -13.68 1.09
CA ILE A 295 12.53 -12.27 1.08
C ILE A 295 13.04 -11.63 -0.21
N THR A 296 12.11 -11.16 -1.06
CA THR A 296 12.39 -10.50 -2.34
C THR A 296 12.32 -8.98 -2.24
N GLY A 297 11.63 -8.45 -1.22
CA GLY A 297 11.51 -7.01 -0.99
C GLY A 297 11.55 -6.65 0.50
N LEU A 298 12.33 -5.63 0.83
CA LEU A 298 12.43 -4.98 2.13
C LEU A 298 12.12 -3.49 1.96
N HIS A 299 10.86 -3.11 2.16
CA HIS A 299 10.41 -1.74 2.01
C HIS A 299 10.32 -1.08 3.40
N ASN A 300 11.22 -0.15 3.70
CA ASN A 300 11.31 0.51 5.00
C ASN A 300 10.75 1.93 4.90
N PHE A 301 9.53 2.13 5.34
CA PHE A 301 8.88 3.45 5.35
C PHE A 301 9.22 4.16 6.65
N LEU A 302 9.96 5.27 6.54
CA LEU A 302 10.36 6.07 7.70
C LEU A 302 9.28 7.08 8.04
N GLY A 303 8.98 7.23 9.33
CA GLY A 303 8.05 8.24 9.85
C GLY A 303 7.19 7.69 10.99
N PRO A 304 7.09 8.41 12.11
CA PRO A 304 6.29 8.00 13.27
C PRO A 304 4.76 8.03 12.99
N GLU A 305 4.29 8.83 12.03
CA GLU A 305 2.89 8.95 11.63
C GLU A 305 2.28 7.64 11.13
N LEU A 306 3.10 6.78 10.51
CA LEU A 306 2.66 5.45 10.09
C LEU A 306 2.32 4.55 11.27
N PHE A 307 3.00 4.70 12.42
CA PHE A 307 2.73 3.89 13.59
C PHE A 307 1.34 4.16 14.16
N GLU A 308 0.94 5.42 14.22
CA GLU A 308 -0.42 5.80 14.63
C GLU A 308 -1.46 5.26 13.64
N ALA A 309 -1.21 5.43 12.33
CA ALA A 309 -2.10 4.94 11.28
C ALA A 309 -2.29 3.42 11.31
N PHE A 310 -1.28 2.68 11.79
CA PHE A 310 -1.29 1.22 11.95
C PHE A 310 -1.71 0.75 13.34
N GLY A 311 -2.12 1.65 14.24
CA GLY A 311 -2.49 1.31 15.61
C GLY A 311 -1.33 0.74 16.44
N LEU A 312 -0.08 1.01 16.02
CA LEU A 312 1.12 0.56 16.70
C LEU A 312 1.45 1.48 17.89
N PRO A 313 2.03 0.97 18.98
CA PRO A 313 2.37 1.76 20.15
C PRO A 313 3.31 2.92 19.82
N ALA A 314 3.11 4.08 20.48
CA ALA A 314 4.00 5.22 20.35
C ALA A 314 5.42 4.96 20.95
N ARG A 315 5.56 3.96 21.82
CA ARG A 315 6.83 3.50 22.42
C ARG A 315 6.72 2.05 22.85
N LEU A 316 7.85 1.34 22.88
CA LEU A 316 7.98 0.05 23.54
C LEU A 316 8.88 0.19 24.76
N PHE A 317 8.58 -0.61 25.79
CA PHE A 317 9.37 -0.70 27.02
C PHE A 317 9.86 -2.15 27.17
N ASP A 318 11.10 -2.32 27.71
CA ASP A 318 11.69 -3.64 28.01
C ASP A 318 10.92 -4.38 29.11
#